data_bf81f13fbb979dbb4ae6737b29162fb8
#
_entry.id   bf81f13fbb979dbb4ae6737b29162fb8
#
_cell.length_a   1.000
_cell.length_b   1.000
_cell.length_c   1.000
_cell.angle_alpha   90.00
_cell.angle_beta   90.00
_cell.angle_gamma   90.00
#
_symmetry.space_group_name_H-M   'P 1'
#
loop_
_entity.id
_entity.type
_entity.pdbx_description
1 polymer ?
#
loop_
_entity_poly.entity_id
_entity_poly.type
_entity_poly.pdbx_seq_one_letter_code
_entity_poly.pdbx_strand_id
1 'polypeptide(L)'
;MATLEGGAYNDALFGSRFSDFIHAHGGDDFVNGGNGHDLVFGDDGDDLLFGGKGNDTLFGGEGSDLLNGEDGHDTLVGGWGDDLLYGDKGNDILFGGHGSDLLSGGKGNDILYGGDGADILDGGKGNDVLAGGAGHDVFVFDGGGGNDVILDFTAGEDVLQISKGINGLDVSSPDDLASRITQVGGNVVVDLGHGDTLTLVNVDAHDIQANPDHYFTVH
;
A
#
# COMPACT_ATOMS: atom_id res chain seq x y z
N MET A 1 -12.07 -10.01 25.20
CA MET A 1 -12.91 -9.32 24.21
C MET A 1 -13.69 -8.25 24.92
N ALA A 2 -13.41 -6.99 24.69
CA ALA A 2 -14.23 -5.88 25.13
C ALA A 2 -15.00 -5.32 23.91
N THR A 3 -16.06 -4.60 24.18
CA THR A 3 -16.70 -3.71 23.20
C THR A 3 -16.54 -2.30 23.72
N LEU A 4 -15.94 -1.44 22.88
CA LEU A 4 -15.75 -0.02 23.18
C LEU A 4 -16.55 0.76 22.14
N GLU A 5 -17.29 1.72 22.62
CA GLU A 5 -18.12 2.62 21.80
C GLU A 5 -17.71 4.06 22.10
N GLY A 6 -17.41 4.82 21.06
CA GLY A 6 -17.25 6.24 21.11
C GLY A 6 -18.58 7.00 21.02
N GLY A 7 -18.57 8.17 20.47
CA GLY A 7 -19.75 9.02 20.35
C GLY A 7 -19.81 9.76 19.01
N ALA A 8 -20.28 10.97 19.04
CA ALA A 8 -20.39 11.85 17.88
C ALA A 8 -19.37 13.01 17.97
N TYR A 9 -18.32 12.86 18.74
CA TYR A 9 -17.28 13.87 18.97
C TYR A 9 -15.95 13.14 19.16
N ASN A 10 -14.85 13.85 18.98
CA ASN A 10 -13.50 13.32 19.10
C ASN A 10 -13.28 12.55 20.41
N ASP A 11 -13.05 11.26 20.29
CA ASP A 11 -12.87 10.32 21.37
C ASP A 11 -11.44 9.75 21.43
N ALA A 12 -11.06 9.14 22.53
CA ALA A 12 -9.82 8.39 22.66
C ALA A 12 -10.12 6.99 23.26
N LEU A 13 -10.05 5.97 22.43
CA LEU A 13 -10.44 4.61 22.76
C LEU A 13 -9.19 3.71 22.81
N PHE A 14 -9.09 2.94 23.90
CA PHE A 14 -7.97 2.04 24.13
C PHE A 14 -8.50 0.63 24.40
N GLY A 15 -8.15 -0.27 23.51
CA GLY A 15 -8.43 -1.70 23.66
C GLY A 15 -7.58 -2.35 24.74
N SER A 16 -7.54 -3.64 24.76
CA SER A 16 -6.95 -4.42 25.83
C SER A 16 -5.77 -5.29 25.34
N ARG A 17 -5.52 -6.40 26.02
CA ARG A 17 -4.59 -7.46 25.56
C ARG A 17 -5.29 -8.64 24.87
N PHE A 18 -6.55 -8.52 24.59
CA PHE A 18 -7.39 -9.55 24.00
C PHE A 18 -8.14 -8.94 22.82
N SER A 19 -8.56 -9.76 21.89
CA SER A 19 -9.39 -9.31 20.76
C SER A 19 -10.57 -8.48 21.22
N ASP A 20 -10.69 -7.28 20.65
CA ASP A 20 -11.70 -6.30 21.01
C ASP A 20 -12.51 -5.86 19.78
N PHE A 21 -13.70 -5.35 20.02
CA PHE A 21 -14.53 -4.67 19.04
C PHE A 21 -14.59 -3.18 19.45
N ILE A 22 -14.15 -2.29 18.56
CA ILE A 22 -14.06 -0.87 18.84
C ILE A 22 -14.78 -0.12 17.72
N HIS A 23 -15.69 0.77 18.10
CA HIS A 23 -16.47 1.56 17.17
C HIS A 23 -16.45 3.02 17.64
N ALA A 24 -15.76 3.87 16.89
CA ALA A 24 -15.52 5.26 17.29
C ALA A 24 -16.68 6.17 16.92
N HIS A 25 -17.36 5.93 15.80
CA HIS A 25 -18.53 6.61 15.24
C HIS A 25 -18.20 7.93 14.53
N GLY A 26 -18.15 9.05 15.21
CA GLY A 26 -17.98 10.31 14.50
C GLY A 26 -17.25 11.38 15.29
N GLY A 27 -16.52 12.21 14.58
CA GLY A 27 -15.52 13.12 15.10
C GLY A 27 -14.13 12.58 14.78
N ASP A 28 -13.09 13.38 14.93
CA ASP A 28 -11.72 12.94 14.67
C ASP A 28 -11.21 12.14 15.87
N ASP A 29 -11.15 10.82 15.74
CA ASP A 29 -10.96 9.90 16.84
C ASP A 29 -9.52 9.38 16.93
N PHE A 30 -9.12 8.96 18.11
CA PHE A 30 -7.90 8.20 18.36
C PHE A 30 -8.26 6.82 18.90
N VAL A 31 -7.87 5.77 18.17
CA VAL A 31 -8.10 4.38 18.58
C VAL A 31 -6.79 3.60 18.62
N ASN A 32 -6.59 2.84 19.70
CA ASN A 32 -5.52 1.86 19.78
C ASN A 32 -6.11 0.53 20.24
N GLY A 33 -6.10 -0.50 19.36
CA GLY A 33 -6.62 -1.84 19.63
C GLY A 33 -5.86 -2.57 20.73
N GLY A 34 -4.53 -2.47 20.70
CA GLY A 34 -3.66 -3.01 21.75
C GLY A 34 -3.02 -4.32 21.38
N ASN A 35 -3.34 -5.41 22.05
CA ASN A 35 -2.92 -6.74 21.61
C ASN A 35 -4.18 -7.59 21.42
N GLY A 36 -4.18 -8.42 20.41
CA GLY A 36 -5.32 -9.28 20.15
C GLY A 36 -5.56 -9.40 18.66
N HIS A 37 -6.71 -9.77 18.27
CA HIS A 37 -7.18 -9.63 16.90
C HIS A 37 -8.39 -8.71 16.99
N ASP A 38 -8.15 -7.47 16.69
CA ASP A 38 -9.07 -6.39 16.96
C ASP A 38 -9.87 -6.02 15.71
N LEU A 39 -11.08 -5.55 15.92
CA LEU A 39 -11.94 -5.03 14.86
C LEU A 39 -12.31 -3.60 15.22
N VAL A 40 -11.82 -2.65 14.40
CA VAL A 40 -11.88 -1.21 14.65
C VAL A 40 -12.63 -0.52 13.53
N PHE A 41 -13.54 0.37 13.87
CA PHE A 41 -14.24 1.27 12.96
C PHE A 41 -14.06 2.72 13.43
N GLY A 42 -13.59 3.59 12.53
CA GLY A 42 -13.54 5.04 12.72
C GLY A 42 -14.91 5.68 12.44
N ASP A 43 -15.47 5.40 11.29
CA ASP A 43 -16.70 5.92 10.66
C ASP A 43 -16.53 7.35 10.11
N ASP A 44 -17.12 8.40 10.72
CA ASP A 44 -17.11 9.78 10.18
C ASP A 44 -16.05 10.65 10.87
N GLY A 45 -15.09 11.19 10.17
CA GLY A 45 -14.07 12.09 10.70
C GLY A 45 -12.66 11.74 10.27
N ASP A 46 -11.68 12.56 10.57
CA ASP A 46 -10.27 12.29 10.25
C ASP A 46 -9.64 11.49 11.42
N ASP A 47 -9.57 10.19 11.29
CA ASP A 47 -9.26 9.26 12.37
C ASP A 47 -7.81 8.80 12.43
N LEU A 48 -7.36 8.43 13.63
CA LEU A 48 -6.06 7.83 13.91
C LEU A 48 -6.26 6.43 14.51
N LEU A 49 -6.12 5.39 13.70
CA LEU A 49 -6.41 4.01 14.08
C LEU A 49 -5.14 3.15 14.12
N PHE A 50 -4.89 2.53 15.27
CA PHE A 50 -3.77 1.60 15.47
C PHE A 50 -4.29 0.24 15.88
N GLY A 51 -3.92 -0.82 15.13
CA GLY A 51 -4.26 -2.21 15.45
C GLY A 51 -3.47 -2.71 16.65
N GLY A 52 -2.15 -2.68 16.52
CA GLY A 52 -1.26 -3.08 17.60
C GLY A 52 -0.61 -4.42 17.35
N LYS A 53 -0.84 -5.42 18.22
CA LYS A 53 -0.33 -6.78 18.01
C LYS A 53 -1.45 -7.73 17.75
N GLY A 54 -1.30 -8.48 16.69
CA GLY A 54 -2.26 -9.50 16.31
C GLY A 54 -2.68 -9.31 14.86
N ASN A 55 -3.66 -10.05 14.43
CA ASN A 55 -4.18 -9.83 13.08
C ASN A 55 -5.43 -8.99 13.21
N ASP A 56 -5.31 -7.74 12.85
CA ASP A 56 -6.33 -6.72 13.10
C ASP A 56 -7.10 -6.37 11.82
N THR A 57 -8.28 -5.80 11.99
CA THR A 57 -9.07 -5.27 10.87
C THR A 57 -9.52 -3.86 11.23
N LEU A 58 -9.05 -2.88 10.43
CA LEU A 58 -9.30 -1.48 10.63
C LEU A 58 -10.08 -0.92 9.45
N PHE A 59 -11.12 -0.15 9.74
CA PHE A 59 -11.89 0.62 8.77
C PHE A 59 -11.82 2.09 9.18
N GLY A 60 -11.28 2.96 8.30
CA GLY A 60 -11.29 4.41 8.49
C GLY A 60 -12.72 4.92 8.37
N GLY A 61 -13.21 5.11 7.20
CA GLY A 61 -14.59 5.47 6.95
C GLY A 61 -14.77 6.64 6.00
N GLU A 62 -15.40 7.73 6.45
CA GLU A 62 -15.42 9.01 5.75
C GLU A 62 -14.43 9.99 6.41
N GLY A 63 -13.51 10.56 5.67
CA GLY A 63 -12.52 11.50 6.16
C GLY A 63 -11.12 11.14 5.66
N SER A 64 -10.11 11.86 6.11
CA SER A 64 -8.72 11.53 5.77
C SER A 64 -8.06 10.85 6.95
N ASP A 65 -7.97 9.53 6.84
CA ASP A 65 -7.65 8.66 7.96
C ASP A 65 -6.16 8.23 7.98
N LEU A 66 -5.64 7.95 9.17
CA LEU A 66 -4.38 7.25 9.34
C LEU A 66 -4.62 5.90 9.99
N LEU A 67 -4.35 4.83 9.24
CA LEU A 67 -4.45 3.45 9.69
C LEU A 67 -3.06 2.82 9.79
N ASN A 68 -2.75 2.20 10.93
CA ASN A 68 -1.52 1.44 11.11
C ASN A 68 -1.83 0.06 11.74
N GLY A 69 -1.50 -1.03 11.01
CA GLY A 69 -1.67 -2.41 11.47
C GLY A 69 -0.69 -2.77 12.58
N GLU A 70 0.55 -2.30 12.49
CA GLU A 70 1.69 -2.58 13.37
C GLU A 70 2.23 -4.03 13.23
N ASP A 71 2.06 -4.91 14.24
CA ASP A 71 2.59 -6.30 14.25
C ASP A 71 1.44 -7.29 13.95
N GLY A 72 1.36 -7.86 12.75
CA GLY A 72 0.31 -8.84 12.47
C GLY A 72 0.17 -9.23 11.00
N HIS A 73 -0.93 -9.83 10.66
CA HIS A 73 -1.41 -9.95 9.30
C HIS A 73 -2.73 -9.20 9.25
N ASP A 74 -2.65 -7.96 8.85
CA ASP A 74 -3.71 -7.00 9.08
C ASP A 74 -4.53 -6.74 7.81
N THR A 75 -5.73 -6.21 8.01
CA THR A 75 -6.57 -5.72 6.90
C THR A 75 -6.96 -4.29 7.21
N LEU A 76 -6.53 -3.38 6.34
CA LEU A 76 -6.78 -1.95 6.46
C LEU A 76 -7.64 -1.49 5.30
N VAL A 77 -8.67 -0.71 5.60
CA VAL A 77 -9.57 -0.13 4.61
C VAL A 77 -9.72 1.36 4.95
N GLY A 78 -9.16 2.23 4.12
CA GLY A 78 -9.26 3.70 4.28
C GLY A 78 -10.70 4.14 4.13
N GLY A 79 -11.21 4.17 2.94
CA GLY A 79 -12.62 4.42 2.68
C GLY A 79 -12.87 5.58 1.73
N TRP A 80 -13.38 6.69 2.22
CA TRP A 80 -13.55 7.93 1.48
C TRP A 80 -12.63 9.00 2.03
N GLY A 81 -11.84 9.62 1.19
CA GLY A 81 -10.92 10.69 1.53
C GLY A 81 -9.50 10.34 1.16
N ASP A 82 -8.56 11.22 1.47
CA ASP A 82 -7.14 10.98 1.16
C ASP A 82 -6.49 10.31 2.38
N ASP A 83 -6.28 8.98 2.30
CA ASP A 83 -5.93 8.14 3.43
C ASP A 83 -4.43 7.77 3.49
N LEU A 84 -3.94 7.47 4.70
CA LEU A 84 -2.59 6.96 4.96
C LEU A 84 -2.66 5.57 5.60
N LEU A 85 -2.26 4.53 4.88
CA LEU A 85 -2.32 3.14 5.32
C LEU A 85 -0.92 2.52 5.45
N TYR A 86 -0.61 2.00 6.64
CA TYR A 86 0.65 1.32 6.95
C TYR A 86 0.36 -0.09 7.49
N GLY A 87 0.80 -1.15 6.77
CA GLY A 87 0.72 -2.54 7.22
C GLY A 87 1.78 -2.84 8.29
N ASP A 88 2.99 -2.32 8.10
CA ASP A 88 4.19 -2.49 8.91
C ASP A 88 4.76 -3.92 8.88
N LYS A 89 4.42 -4.82 9.76
CA LYS A 89 4.97 -6.18 9.80
C LYS A 89 3.88 -7.22 9.64
N GLY A 90 4.02 -8.03 8.64
CA GLY A 90 3.09 -9.12 8.40
C GLY A 90 2.92 -9.40 6.93
N ASN A 91 1.90 -10.13 6.58
CA ASN A 91 1.42 -10.16 5.22
C ASN A 91 0.05 -9.48 5.26
N ASP A 92 0.03 -8.24 4.81
CA ASP A 92 -1.06 -7.32 5.05
C ASP A 92 -1.92 -7.11 3.80
N ILE A 93 -3.14 -6.67 3.99
CA ILE A 93 -4.05 -6.32 2.89
C ILE A 93 -4.54 -4.90 3.11
N LEU A 94 -4.21 -4.01 2.17
CA LEU A 94 -4.51 -2.59 2.23
C LEU A 94 -5.44 -2.21 1.07
N PHE A 95 -6.51 -1.50 1.39
CA PHE A 95 -7.42 -0.88 0.43
C PHE A 95 -7.51 0.62 0.74
N GLY A 96 -7.03 1.48 -0.17
CA GLY A 96 -7.19 2.93 -0.06
C GLY A 96 -8.66 3.31 -0.16
N GLY A 97 -9.22 3.22 -1.32
CA GLY A 97 -10.65 3.42 -1.54
C GLY A 97 -10.96 4.51 -2.54
N HIS A 98 -11.52 5.61 -2.10
CA HIS A 98 -11.76 6.81 -2.90
C HIS A 98 -10.94 7.96 -2.36
N GLY A 99 -10.17 8.62 -3.20
CA GLY A 99 -9.30 9.74 -2.85
C GLY A 99 -7.88 9.48 -3.31
N SER A 100 -6.94 10.31 -2.88
CA SER A 100 -5.53 10.11 -3.23
C SER A 100 -4.80 9.55 -2.03
N ASP A 101 -4.59 8.24 -2.06
CA ASP A 101 -4.17 7.46 -0.92
C ASP A 101 -2.65 7.18 -0.92
N LEU A 102 -2.09 6.99 0.26
CA LEU A 102 -0.73 6.48 0.43
C LEU A 102 -0.77 5.13 1.16
N LEU A 103 -0.34 4.09 0.47
CA LEU A 103 -0.31 2.73 0.97
C LEU A 103 1.12 2.22 1.09
N SER A 104 1.49 1.73 2.28
CA SER A 104 2.78 1.07 2.51
C SER A 104 2.56 -0.29 3.17
N GLY A 105 2.91 -1.38 2.48
CA GLY A 105 2.82 -2.75 2.99
C GLY A 105 3.83 -3.00 4.11
N GLY A 106 5.09 -2.64 3.87
CA GLY A 106 6.14 -2.69 4.88
C GLY A 106 6.99 -3.94 4.82
N LYS A 107 6.81 -4.91 5.68
CA LYS A 107 7.52 -6.19 5.66
C LYS A 107 6.55 -7.34 5.56
N GLY A 108 6.74 -8.19 4.58
CA GLY A 108 5.91 -9.35 4.34
C GLY A 108 5.56 -9.50 2.88
N ASN A 109 4.63 -10.35 2.57
CA ASN A 109 4.09 -10.43 1.21
C ASN A 109 2.71 -9.79 1.26
N ASP A 110 2.63 -8.56 0.79
CA ASP A 110 1.50 -7.69 0.99
C ASP A 110 0.61 -7.58 -0.26
N ILE A 111 -0.63 -7.17 -0.06
CA ILE A 111 -1.58 -6.92 -1.15
C ILE A 111 -2.12 -5.50 -0.97
N LEU A 112 -1.85 -4.63 -1.96
CA LEU A 112 -2.24 -3.24 -1.95
C LEU A 112 -3.15 -2.91 -3.12
N TYR A 113 -4.29 -2.28 -2.82
CA TYR A 113 -5.21 -1.72 -3.80
C TYR A 113 -5.43 -0.24 -3.50
N GLY A 114 -4.98 0.66 -4.40
CA GLY A 114 -5.20 2.11 -4.29
C GLY A 114 -6.69 2.43 -4.35
N GLY A 115 -7.29 2.31 -5.49
CA GLY A 115 -8.73 2.49 -5.67
C GLY A 115 -9.09 3.51 -6.75
N ASP A 116 -9.91 4.47 -6.40
CA ASP A 116 -10.22 5.62 -7.28
C ASP A 116 -9.41 6.83 -6.82
N GLY A 117 -8.47 7.30 -7.61
CA GLY A 117 -7.72 8.51 -7.28
C GLY A 117 -6.32 8.52 -7.84
N ALA A 118 -5.45 9.31 -7.25
CA ALA A 118 -4.04 9.33 -7.63
C ALA A 118 -3.21 8.82 -6.45
N ASP A 119 -2.94 7.52 -6.47
CA ASP A 119 -2.44 6.80 -5.32
C ASP A 119 -0.93 6.60 -5.34
N ILE A 120 -0.34 6.43 -4.17
CA ILE A 120 1.07 6.07 -4.00
C ILE A 120 1.14 4.73 -3.28
N LEU A 121 1.72 3.72 -3.95
CA LEU A 121 1.82 2.36 -3.43
C LEU A 121 3.28 1.94 -3.27
N ASP A 122 3.68 1.57 -2.05
CA ASP A 122 4.97 0.98 -1.71
C ASP A 122 4.73 -0.39 -1.04
N GLY A 123 5.02 -1.47 -1.75
CA GLY A 123 4.92 -2.83 -1.20
C GLY A 123 5.93 -3.07 -0.07
N GLY A 124 7.12 -2.50 -0.20
CA GLY A 124 8.18 -2.60 0.79
C GLY A 124 9.04 -3.83 0.61
N LYS A 125 9.14 -4.69 1.63
CA LYS A 125 9.95 -5.90 1.59
C LYS A 125 9.08 -7.14 1.51
N GLY A 126 9.32 -7.95 0.50
CA GLY A 126 8.61 -9.19 0.31
C GLY A 126 8.25 -9.42 -1.15
N ASN A 127 7.31 -10.28 -1.39
CA ASN A 127 6.79 -10.47 -2.75
C ASN A 127 5.35 -9.95 -2.75
N ASP A 128 5.19 -8.75 -3.26
CA ASP A 128 3.99 -7.97 -3.09
C ASP A 128 3.10 -7.97 -4.35
N VAL A 129 1.82 -7.75 -4.14
CA VAL A 129 0.85 -7.61 -5.23
C VAL A 129 0.20 -6.24 -5.12
N LEU A 130 0.35 -5.44 -6.17
CA LEU A 130 -0.08 -4.05 -6.20
C LEU A 130 -1.09 -3.83 -7.33
N ALA A 131 -2.10 -3.02 -7.07
CA ALA A 131 -3.00 -2.50 -8.07
C ALA A 131 -3.33 -1.04 -7.74
N GLY A 132 -3.05 -0.13 -8.66
CA GLY A 132 -3.34 1.30 -8.50
C GLY A 132 -4.82 1.57 -8.56
N GLY A 133 -5.49 1.06 -9.57
CA GLY A 133 -6.91 1.26 -9.79
C GLY A 133 -7.17 2.28 -10.89
N ALA A 134 -8.00 3.26 -10.59
CA ALA A 134 -8.34 4.30 -11.53
C ALA A 134 -7.69 5.64 -11.16
N GLY A 135 -6.85 6.17 -12.04
CA GLY A 135 -6.20 7.45 -11.86
C GLY A 135 -4.76 7.48 -12.33
N HIS A 136 -3.98 8.37 -11.75
CA HIS A 136 -2.55 8.48 -12.04
C HIS A 136 -1.76 7.99 -10.84
N ASP A 137 -1.37 6.72 -10.86
CA ASP A 137 -0.79 6.06 -9.71
C ASP A 137 0.74 6.05 -9.75
N VAL A 138 1.35 6.01 -8.57
CA VAL A 138 2.79 5.92 -8.40
C VAL A 138 3.13 4.67 -7.62
N PHE A 139 3.85 3.75 -8.26
CA PHE A 139 4.38 2.56 -7.61
C PHE A 139 5.85 2.78 -7.24
N VAL A 140 6.19 2.67 -5.96
CA VAL A 140 7.51 2.99 -5.41
C VAL A 140 8.33 1.74 -5.16
N PHE A 141 9.61 1.76 -5.60
CA PHE A 141 10.57 0.66 -5.42
C PHE A 141 11.92 1.19 -4.95
N ASP A 142 12.24 0.99 -3.66
CA ASP A 142 13.49 1.47 -3.03
C ASP A 142 14.57 0.38 -2.91
N GLY A 143 14.24 -0.87 -3.26
CA GLY A 143 15.14 -2.01 -3.28
C GLY A 143 15.01 -2.94 -2.07
N GLY A 144 15.44 -4.19 -2.27
CA GLY A 144 15.27 -5.27 -1.30
C GLY A 144 13.81 -5.75 -1.21
N GLY A 145 13.00 -5.42 -2.23
CA GLY A 145 11.57 -5.69 -2.30
C GLY A 145 11.25 -7.17 -2.54
N GLY A 146 12.05 -7.89 -3.32
CA GLY A 146 11.74 -9.25 -3.73
C GLY A 146 11.11 -9.34 -5.11
N ASN A 147 10.07 -10.14 -5.30
CA ASN A 147 9.44 -10.33 -6.61
C ASN A 147 8.01 -9.80 -6.57
N ASP A 148 7.83 -8.58 -7.07
CA ASP A 148 6.57 -7.87 -7.00
C ASP A 148 5.77 -7.97 -8.29
N VAL A 149 4.46 -7.80 -8.17
CA VAL A 149 3.53 -7.87 -9.30
C VAL A 149 2.60 -6.66 -9.27
N ILE A 150 2.57 -5.89 -10.37
CA ILE A 150 1.54 -4.88 -10.60
C ILE A 150 0.52 -5.44 -11.59
N LEU A 151 -0.75 -5.41 -11.21
CA LEU A 151 -1.83 -6.07 -11.92
C LEU A 151 -2.43 -5.23 -13.06
N ASP A 152 -2.42 -3.90 -12.93
CA ASP A 152 -3.23 -2.99 -13.75
C ASP A 152 -2.50 -1.74 -14.26
N PHE A 153 -1.17 -1.76 -14.29
CA PHE A 153 -0.36 -0.63 -14.74
C PHE A 153 -0.81 -0.07 -16.10
N THR A 154 -1.14 1.20 -16.14
CA THR A 154 -1.60 1.91 -17.34
C THR A 154 -0.52 2.88 -17.84
N ALA A 155 0.08 2.55 -18.97
CA ALA A 155 1.13 3.36 -19.58
C ALA A 155 0.67 4.78 -19.95
N GLY A 156 1.41 5.80 -19.50
CA GLY A 156 1.11 7.20 -19.74
C GLY A 156 0.11 7.81 -18.75
N GLU A 157 -0.42 7.01 -17.84
CA GLU A 157 -1.18 7.43 -16.67
C GLU A 157 -0.36 7.16 -15.40
N ASP A 158 0.12 5.91 -15.22
CA ASP A 158 0.86 5.49 -14.06
C ASP A 158 2.38 5.62 -14.21
N VAL A 159 3.08 5.66 -13.06
CA VAL A 159 4.52 5.82 -12.99
C VAL A 159 5.15 4.80 -12.03
N LEU A 160 6.24 4.16 -12.49
CA LEU A 160 7.13 3.39 -11.65
C LEU A 160 8.27 4.29 -11.14
N GLN A 161 8.29 4.56 -9.85
CA GLN A 161 9.33 5.34 -9.21
C GLN A 161 10.41 4.43 -8.63
N ILE A 162 11.59 4.45 -9.22
CA ILE A 162 12.70 3.55 -8.87
C ILE A 162 13.85 4.34 -8.26
N SER A 163 14.37 3.92 -7.12
CA SER A 163 15.50 4.56 -6.48
C SER A 163 16.81 4.38 -7.25
N LYS A 164 17.61 5.44 -7.35
CA LYS A 164 18.97 5.37 -7.90
C LYS A 164 19.80 4.33 -7.18
N GLY A 165 20.53 3.53 -7.98
CA GLY A 165 21.40 2.50 -7.43
C GLY A 165 20.66 1.38 -6.73
N ILE A 166 19.37 1.18 -7.05
CA ILE A 166 18.54 0.11 -6.48
C ILE A 166 19.31 -1.22 -6.48
N ASN A 167 19.34 -1.89 -5.34
CA ASN A 167 20.03 -3.17 -5.15
C ASN A 167 21.50 -3.18 -5.66
N GLY A 168 22.20 -2.04 -5.61
CA GLY A 168 23.57 -1.91 -6.07
C GLY A 168 23.73 -1.90 -7.60
N LEU A 169 22.65 -1.76 -8.35
CA LEU A 169 22.69 -1.56 -9.79
C LEU A 169 23.10 -0.13 -10.12
N ASP A 170 23.78 0.05 -11.24
CA ASP A 170 24.06 1.37 -11.80
C ASP A 170 22.85 1.85 -12.62
N VAL A 171 21.78 2.18 -11.90
CA VAL A 171 20.54 2.75 -12.46
C VAL A 171 20.53 4.23 -12.14
N SER A 172 20.55 5.07 -13.16
CA SER A 172 20.57 6.51 -13.05
C SER A 172 19.57 7.22 -13.97
N SER A 173 18.96 6.46 -14.86
CA SER A 173 17.98 6.92 -15.83
C SER A 173 16.96 5.84 -16.19
N PRO A 174 15.80 6.19 -16.75
CA PRO A 174 14.84 5.24 -17.29
C PRO A 174 15.41 4.30 -18.36
N ASP A 175 16.35 4.76 -19.19
CA ASP A 175 17.00 3.95 -20.23
C ASP A 175 17.80 2.77 -19.64
N ASP A 176 18.37 2.93 -18.44
CA ASP A 176 19.11 1.87 -17.76
C ASP A 176 18.17 0.70 -17.40
N LEU A 177 16.94 1.01 -17.00
CA LEU A 177 15.89 0.02 -16.69
C LEU A 177 15.34 -0.64 -17.97
N ALA A 178 15.14 0.13 -19.04
CA ALA A 178 14.65 -0.39 -20.32
C ALA A 178 15.52 -1.52 -20.89
N SER A 179 16.83 -1.51 -20.59
CA SER A 179 17.76 -2.59 -20.97
C SER A 179 17.60 -3.89 -20.17
N ARG A 180 16.86 -3.85 -19.05
CA ARG A 180 16.66 -4.95 -18.10
C ARG A 180 15.29 -5.61 -18.18
N ILE A 181 14.56 -5.30 -19.24
CA ILE A 181 13.19 -5.77 -19.46
C ILE A 181 13.18 -7.06 -20.28
N THR A 182 12.37 -8.01 -19.86
CA THR A 182 12.12 -9.26 -20.59
C THR A 182 10.61 -9.48 -20.76
N GLN A 183 10.18 -9.75 -22.00
CA GLN A 183 8.80 -10.18 -22.26
C GLN A 183 8.62 -11.65 -21.87
N VAL A 184 7.64 -11.93 -21.02
CA VAL A 184 7.28 -13.28 -20.58
C VAL A 184 5.78 -13.52 -20.79
N GLY A 185 5.43 -14.13 -21.91
CA GLY A 185 4.01 -14.25 -22.30
C GLY A 185 3.37 -12.90 -22.58
N GLY A 186 2.28 -12.57 -21.90
CA GLY A 186 1.61 -11.26 -21.97
C GLY A 186 2.15 -10.23 -20.98
N ASN A 187 3.18 -10.56 -20.19
CA ASN A 187 3.68 -9.72 -19.10
C ASN A 187 5.10 -9.25 -19.37
N VAL A 188 5.48 -8.16 -18.73
CA VAL A 188 6.85 -7.67 -18.69
C VAL A 188 7.47 -8.00 -17.34
N VAL A 189 8.71 -8.44 -17.33
CA VAL A 189 9.52 -8.60 -16.12
C VAL A 189 10.70 -7.64 -16.19
N VAL A 190 10.85 -6.80 -15.20
CA VAL A 190 11.97 -5.88 -15.00
C VAL A 190 12.91 -6.47 -13.95
N ASP A 191 14.18 -6.68 -14.28
CA ASP A 191 15.22 -7.13 -13.33
C ASP A 191 15.74 -5.93 -12.53
N LEU A 192 15.42 -5.91 -11.25
CA LEU A 192 15.86 -4.88 -10.29
C LEU A 192 17.17 -5.24 -9.57
N GLY A 193 17.79 -6.38 -9.92
CA GLY A 193 19.06 -6.84 -9.37
C GLY A 193 18.93 -7.63 -8.07
N HIS A 194 19.98 -8.38 -7.75
CA HIS A 194 20.09 -9.27 -6.58
C HIS A 194 19.00 -10.34 -6.49
N GLY A 195 18.26 -10.58 -7.58
CA GLY A 195 17.15 -11.54 -7.65
C GLY A 195 15.78 -10.90 -7.45
N ASP A 196 15.72 -9.59 -7.20
CA ASP A 196 14.47 -8.85 -7.13
C ASP A 196 13.96 -8.54 -8.54
N THR A 197 12.66 -8.69 -8.73
CA THR A 197 12.00 -8.45 -10.02
C THR A 197 10.67 -7.73 -9.84
N LEU A 198 10.30 -6.98 -10.86
CA LEU A 198 8.98 -6.40 -10.97
C LEU A 198 8.26 -6.97 -12.19
N THR A 199 7.07 -7.51 -12.00
CA THR A 199 6.23 -8.02 -13.08
C THR A 199 5.07 -7.06 -13.34
N LEU A 200 4.99 -6.53 -14.57
CA LEU A 200 3.86 -5.76 -15.06
C LEU A 200 2.94 -6.67 -15.87
N VAL A 201 1.70 -6.82 -15.44
CA VAL A 201 0.72 -7.71 -16.07
C VAL A 201 0.10 -7.04 -17.30
N ASN A 202 0.02 -7.76 -18.42
CA ASN A 202 -0.55 -7.29 -19.70
C ASN A 202 0.13 -6.06 -20.32
N VAL A 203 1.42 -5.88 -20.09
CA VAL A 203 2.22 -4.79 -20.68
C VAL A 203 3.15 -5.34 -21.75
N ASP A 204 3.40 -4.56 -22.82
CA ASP A 204 4.32 -4.91 -23.90
C ASP A 204 5.71 -4.30 -23.68
N ALA A 205 6.74 -5.14 -23.68
CA ALA A 205 8.13 -4.71 -23.52
C ALA A 205 8.58 -3.72 -24.61
N HIS A 206 8.04 -3.84 -25.83
CA HIS A 206 8.39 -2.94 -26.93
C HIS A 206 7.93 -1.50 -26.66
N ASP A 207 6.78 -1.33 -26.05
CA ASP A 207 6.25 0.00 -25.70
C ASP A 207 7.13 0.67 -24.64
N ILE A 208 7.53 -0.07 -23.61
CA ILE A 208 8.45 0.44 -22.58
C ILE A 208 9.80 0.79 -23.17
N GLN A 209 10.39 -0.09 -23.98
CA GLN A 209 11.72 0.13 -24.58
C GLN A 209 11.73 1.29 -25.59
N ALA A 210 10.59 1.56 -26.22
CA ALA A 210 10.45 2.70 -27.13
C ALA A 210 10.34 4.05 -26.43
N ASN A 211 9.75 4.07 -25.21
CA ASN A 211 9.46 5.31 -24.47
C ASN A 211 9.64 5.10 -22.94
N PRO A 212 10.83 4.78 -22.44
CA PRO A 212 11.03 4.42 -21.03
C PRO A 212 10.65 5.54 -20.05
N ASP A 213 10.79 6.80 -20.43
CA ASP A 213 10.40 7.96 -19.61
C ASP A 213 8.88 8.05 -19.33
N HIS A 214 8.05 7.30 -20.09
CA HIS A 214 6.60 7.23 -19.85
C HIS A 214 6.24 6.18 -18.80
N TYR A 215 7.19 5.35 -18.38
CA TYR A 215 6.98 4.25 -17.45
C TYR A 215 7.77 4.44 -16.16
N PHE A 216 8.99 4.97 -16.25
CA PHE A 216 9.92 5.03 -15.13
C PHE A 216 10.31 6.46 -14.78
N THR A 217 10.39 6.73 -13.47
CA THR A 217 11.18 7.84 -12.93
C THR A 217 12.29 7.27 -12.04
N VAL A 218 13.48 7.87 -12.10
CA VAL A 218 14.63 7.47 -11.28
C VAL A 218 15.03 8.65 -10.39
N HIS A 219 15.04 8.46 -9.09
CA HIS A 219 15.25 9.53 -8.11
C HIS A 219 16.40 9.27 -7.13
#